data_2fc7fcbe0cee002c19905aa6413dddc5
#
_entry.id   2fc7fcbe0cee002c19905aa6413dddc5
#
_cell.length_a   1.000
_cell.length_b   1.000
_cell.length_c   1.000
_cell.angle_alpha   90.00
_cell.angle_beta   90.00
_cell.angle_gamma   90.00
#
_symmetry.space_group_name_H-M   'P 1'
#
loop_
_entity.id
_entity.type
_entity.pdbx_description
1 polymer ?
#
loop_
_entity_poly.entity_id
_entity_poly.type
_entity_poly.pdbx_seq_one_letter_code
_entity_poly.pdbx_strand_id
1 'polypeptide(L)'
;KDALPFTVIPEFIHNGTLIVDDIEDNSDLRRGKPVLHKLFGVDIAVNAGNAIYFLPYVAIRDSKLPAEAKSKAYDIISSQMLKCHLGQAIDIYWHSGQAERIPTEEEYLQMCANKSGSLACIAAKLGAHIGGGTESQIEALGNFGETVGVVFQIQDDILNISENQSI
;
A
#
# COMPACT_ATOMS: atom_id res chain seq x y z
N LYS A 1 6.27 -0.43 -23.44
CA LYS A 1 7.63 0.08 -23.17
C LYS A 1 7.61 1.42 -22.42
N ASP A 2 6.59 2.24 -22.65
CA ASP A 2 6.51 3.59 -22.07
C ASP A 2 6.08 3.59 -20.59
N ALA A 3 5.48 2.51 -20.10
CA ALA A 3 5.06 2.36 -18.70
C ALA A 3 6.21 1.94 -17.74
N LEU A 4 7.32 1.41 -18.27
CA LEU A 4 8.41 0.88 -17.45
C LEU A 4 8.98 1.88 -16.41
N PRO A 5 9.21 3.17 -16.74
CA PRO A 5 9.70 4.14 -15.76
C PRO A 5 8.75 4.39 -14.59
N PHE A 6 7.47 4.03 -14.73
CA PHE A 6 6.45 4.25 -13.72
C PHE A 6 6.26 3.05 -12.78
N THR A 7 6.90 1.91 -13.06
CA THR A 7 6.86 0.73 -12.18
C THR A 7 7.50 1.00 -10.81
N VAL A 8 8.38 1.99 -10.72
CA VAL A 8 8.99 2.45 -9.47
C VAL A 8 7.96 3.08 -8.50
N ILE A 9 6.83 3.57 -9.01
CA ILE A 9 5.82 4.25 -8.20
C ILE A 9 5.21 3.33 -7.13
N PRO A 10 4.61 2.17 -7.50
CA PRO A 10 4.08 1.25 -6.50
C PRO A 10 5.17 0.72 -5.55
N GLU A 11 6.40 0.56 -6.01
CA GLU A 11 7.52 0.15 -5.16
C GLU A 11 7.86 1.20 -4.09
N PHE A 12 7.92 2.48 -4.45
CA PHE A 12 8.14 3.53 -3.46
C PHE A 12 7.01 3.58 -2.44
N ILE A 13 5.75 3.55 -2.88
CA ILE A 13 4.60 3.56 -1.99
C ILE A 13 4.67 2.37 -1.06
N HIS A 14 4.83 1.16 -1.59
CA HIS A 14 4.89 -0.07 -0.79
C HIS A 14 6.03 -0.03 0.23
N ASN A 15 7.25 0.33 -0.17
CA ASN A 15 8.35 0.40 0.78
C ASN A 15 8.16 1.52 1.83
N GLY A 16 7.54 2.64 1.46
CA GLY A 16 7.17 3.69 2.41
C GLY A 16 6.17 3.20 3.45
N THR A 17 5.12 2.48 3.01
CA THR A 17 4.14 1.90 3.94
C THR A 17 4.77 0.86 4.86
N LEU A 18 5.67 0.00 4.37
CA LEU A 18 6.37 -0.98 5.21
C LEU A 18 7.23 -0.33 6.30
N ILE A 19 7.91 0.79 5.99
CA ILE A 19 8.73 1.50 6.99
C ILE A 19 7.86 2.04 8.13
N VAL A 20 6.70 2.59 7.80
CA VAL A 20 5.77 3.16 8.79
C VAL A 20 5.08 2.04 9.57
N ASP A 21 4.61 1.01 8.89
CA ASP A 21 4.00 -0.19 9.45
C ASP A 21 4.93 -0.87 10.50
N ASP A 22 6.22 -1.05 10.16
CA ASP A 22 7.21 -1.59 11.09
C ASP A 22 7.33 -0.78 12.40
N ILE A 23 7.11 0.53 12.34
CA ILE A 23 7.12 1.40 13.53
C ILE A 23 5.83 1.23 14.32
N GLU A 24 4.69 1.22 13.64
CA GLU A 24 3.36 1.10 14.23
C GLU A 24 3.18 -0.24 14.95
N ASP A 25 3.74 -1.31 14.36
CA ASP A 25 3.72 -2.67 14.92
C ASP A 25 4.87 -2.95 15.91
N ASN A 26 5.78 -1.98 16.09
CA ASN A 26 7.02 -2.15 16.87
C ASN A 26 7.81 -3.41 16.46
N SER A 27 7.84 -3.71 15.18
CA SER A 27 8.55 -4.85 14.61
C SER A 27 10.04 -4.80 14.89
N ASP A 28 10.70 -5.95 15.04
CA ASP A 28 12.16 -6.03 15.20
C ASP A 28 12.87 -6.35 13.88
N LEU A 29 12.22 -7.15 13.02
CA LEU A 29 12.79 -7.66 11.79
C LEU A 29 11.84 -7.49 10.61
N ARG A 30 12.40 -7.20 9.43
CA ARG A 30 11.73 -7.27 8.14
C ARG A 30 12.61 -8.02 7.14
N ARG A 31 12.09 -9.12 6.58
CA ARG A 31 12.85 -9.97 5.64
C ARG A 31 14.19 -10.46 6.23
N GLY A 32 14.20 -10.80 7.52
CA GLY A 32 15.37 -11.30 8.24
C GLY A 32 16.42 -10.24 8.59
N LYS A 33 16.13 -8.95 8.41
CA LYS A 33 17.02 -7.85 8.76
C LYS A 33 16.36 -6.92 9.78
N PRO A 34 17.16 -6.25 10.66
CA PRO A 34 16.61 -5.24 11.55
C PRO A 34 15.87 -4.15 10.78
N VAL A 35 14.71 -3.72 11.30
CA VAL A 35 13.91 -2.65 10.72
C VAL A 35 14.55 -1.28 10.92
N LEU A 36 14.16 -0.28 10.08
CA LEU A 36 14.83 1.01 10.05
C LEU A 36 14.78 1.77 11.39
N HIS A 37 13.65 1.71 12.09
CA HIS A 37 13.51 2.42 13.37
C HIS A 37 14.41 1.84 14.50
N LYS A 38 14.79 0.56 14.42
CA LYS A 38 15.76 -0.04 15.34
C LYS A 38 17.19 0.33 14.97
N LEU A 39 17.47 0.59 13.68
CA LEU A 39 18.81 0.97 13.21
C LEU A 39 19.11 2.45 13.38
N PHE A 40 18.15 3.32 13.10
CA PHE A 40 18.36 4.76 12.96
C PHE A 40 17.51 5.63 13.90
N GLY A 41 16.61 5.01 14.69
CA GLY A 41 15.65 5.71 15.52
C GLY A 41 14.31 5.97 14.83
N VAL A 42 13.27 6.15 15.64
CA VAL A 42 11.88 6.32 15.19
C VAL A 42 11.71 7.60 14.37
N ASP A 43 12.30 8.71 14.79
CA ASP A 43 12.21 10.01 14.14
C ASP A 43 12.75 10.00 12.70
N ILE A 44 13.90 9.39 12.49
CA ILE A 44 14.50 9.21 11.16
C ILE A 44 13.63 8.28 10.31
N ALA A 45 13.19 7.15 10.86
CA ALA A 45 12.40 6.18 10.12
C ALA A 45 11.03 6.74 9.69
N VAL A 46 10.33 7.46 10.58
CA VAL A 46 9.06 8.14 10.24
C VAL A 46 9.28 9.16 9.11
N ASN A 47 10.30 10.00 9.24
CA ASN A 47 10.58 11.01 8.22
C ASN A 47 10.95 10.38 6.87
N ALA A 48 11.72 9.31 6.87
CA ALA A 48 12.10 8.58 5.67
C ALA A 48 10.88 7.92 5.00
N GLY A 49 10.03 7.20 5.76
CA GLY A 49 8.81 6.59 5.27
C GLY A 49 7.87 7.61 4.65
N ASN A 50 7.64 8.73 5.34
CA ASN A 50 6.81 9.82 4.83
C ASN A 50 7.41 10.46 3.55
N ALA A 51 8.71 10.68 3.50
CA ALA A 51 9.37 11.26 2.32
C ALA A 51 9.20 10.37 1.08
N ILE A 52 9.28 9.05 1.25
CA ILE A 52 9.11 8.07 0.17
C ILE A 52 7.71 8.13 -0.44
N TYR A 53 6.65 8.50 0.31
CA TYR A 53 5.31 8.70 -0.25
C TYR A 53 5.23 9.81 -1.30
N PHE A 54 6.14 10.77 -1.28
CA PHE A 54 6.16 11.88 -2.24
C PHE A 54 7.02 11.64 -3.48
N LEU A 55 7.92 10.64 -3.45
CA LEU A 55 8.76 10.32 -4.61
C LEU A 55 7.96 9.93 -5.87
N PRO A 56 6.83 9.20 -5.79
CA PRO A 56 5.96 8.95 -6.93
C PRO A 56 5.52 10.20 -7.67
N TYR A 57 5.19 11.25 -6.94
CA TYR A 57 4.76 12.54 -7.52
C TYR A 57 5.87 13.20 -8.32
N VAL A 58 7.13 13.09 -7.86
CA VAL A 58 8.30 13.58 -8.60
C VAL A 58 8.47 12.81 -9.91
N ALA A 59 8.35 11.49 -9.88
CA ALA A 59 8.46 10.65 -11.08
C ALA A 59 7.41 11.01 -12.14
N ILE A 60 6.16 11.27 -11.71
CA ILE A 60 5.09 11.72 -12.61
C ILE A 60 5.36 13.13 -13.12
N ARG A 61 5.71 14.06 -12.24
CA ARG A 61 5.99 15.46 -12.57
C ARG A 61 7.04 15.58 -13.68
N ASP A 62 8.12 14.86 -13.54
CA ASP A 62 9.29 14.92 -14.42
C ASP A 62 9.14 14.05 -15.68
N SER A 63 8.05 13.29 -15.79
CA SER A 63 7.73 12.48 -16.95
C SER A 63 7.34 13.33 -18.17
N LYS A 64 7.33 12.68 -19.35
CA LYS A 64 6.84 13.29 -20.60
C LYS A 64 5.33 13.15 -20.81
N LEU A 65 4.58 12.69 -19.81
CA LEU A 65 3.12 12.56 -19.91
C LEU A 65 2.47 13.95 -20.12
N PRO A 66 1.38 14.02 -20.91
CA PRO A 66 0.54 15.20 -20.98
C PRO A 66 -0.01 15.61 -19.61
N ALA A 67 -0.34 16.89 -19.42
CA ALA A 67 -0.82 17.41 -18.15
C ALA A 67 -2.07 16.67 -17.62
N GLU A 68 -3.01 16.35 -18.50
CA GLU A 68 -4.23 15.58 -18.17
C GLU A 68 -3.89 14.17 -17.67
N ALA A 69 -2.95 13.48 -18.34
CA ALA A 69 -2.52 12.16 -17.91
C ALA A 69 -1.77 12.20 -16.56
N LYS A 70 -0.99 13.25 -16.30
CA LYS A 70 -0.36 13.47 -14.98
C LYS A 70 -1.41 13.71 -13.91
N SER A 71 -2.42 14.54 -14.18
CA SER A 71 -3.53 14.79 -13.26
C SER A 71 -4.25 13.51 -12.87
N LYS A 72 -4.61 12.68 -13.86
CA LYS A 72 -5.26 11.38 -13.61
C LYS A 72 -4.36 10.45 -12.79
N ALA A 73 -3.06 10.41 -13.05
CA ALA A 73 -2.12 9.61 -12.28
C ALA A 73 -2.04 10.08 -10.81
N TYR A 74 -2.05 11.39 -10.56
CA TYR A 74 -2.11 11.94 -9.20
C TYR A 74 -3.42 11.58 -8.50
N ASP A 75 -4.56 11.65 -9.19
CA ASP A 75 -5.86 11.28 -8.63
C ASP A 75 -5.90 9.80 -8.24
N ILE A 76 -5.37 8.90 -9.09
CA ILE A 76 -5.27 7.47 -8.79
C ILE A 76 -4.46 7.25 -7.51
N ILE A 77 -3.26 7.84 -7.42
CA ILE A 77 -2.40 7.65 -6.25
C ILE A 77 -3.05 8.22 -5.00
N SER A 78 -3.50 9.48 -5.04
CA SER A 78 -4.01 10.14 -3.84
C SER A 78 -5.26 9.50 -3.29
N SER A 79 -6.20 9.08 -4.15
CA SER A 79 -7.43 8.41 -3.73
C SER A 79 -7.16 7.04 -3.10
N GLN A 80 -6.25 6.26 -3.67
CA GLN A 80 -5.92 4.93 -3.13
C GLN A 80 -5.03 5.02 -1.89
N MET A 81 -4.11 5.99 -1.81
CA MET A 81 -3.32 6.23 -0.61
C MET A 81 -4.20 6.61 0.59
N LEU A 82 -5.24 7.42 0.37
CA LEU A 82 -6.20 7.72 1.43
C LEU A 82 -6.91 6.46 1.93
N LYS A 83 -7.35 5.58 1.02
CA LYS A 83 -7.92 4.27 1.40
C LYS A 83 -6.92 3.42 2.18
N CYS A 84 -5.65 3.35 1.72
CA CYS A 84 -4.60 2.62 2.39
C CYS A 84 -4.44 3.06 3.85
N HIS A 85 -4.37 4.36 4.10
CA HIS A 85 -4.26 4.89 5.47
C HIS A 85 -5.52 4.68 6.31
N LEU A 86 -6.72 4.69 5.71
CA LEU A 86 -7.95 4.31 6.41
C LEU A 86 -7.93 2.83 6.82
N GLY A 87 -7.46 1.95 5.92
CA GLY A 87 -7.29 0.54 6.24
C GLY A 87 -6.30 0.31 7.37
N GLN A 88 -5.15 0.98 7.30
CA GLN A 88 -4.11 0.92 8.35
C GLN A 88 -4.65 1.44 9.70
N ALA A 89 -5.41 2.52 9.71
CA ALA A 89 -6.00 3.04 10.95
C ALA A 89 -6.99 2.06 11.60
N ILE A 90 -7.77 1.34 10.79
CA ILE A 90 -8.69 0.30 11.27
C ILE A 90 -7.89 -0.86 11.86
N ASP A 91 -6.84 -1.30 11.18
CA ASP A 91 -5.98 -2.39 11.61
C ASP A 91 -5.29 -2.04 12.95
N ILE A 92 -4.68 -0.87 13.06
CA ILE A 92 -4.10 -0.35 14.31
C ILE A 92 -5.14 -0.33 15.44
N TYR A 93 -6.35 0.15 15.16
CA TYR A 93 -7.42 0.20 16.15
C TYR A 93 -7.75 -1.20 16.70
N TRP A 94 -7.80 -2.21 15.84
CA TRP A 94 -8.06 -3.59 16.26
C TRP A 94 -6.90 -4.18 17.07
N HIS A 95 -5.66 -3.93 16.66
CA HIS A 95 -4.46 -4.44 17.36
C HIS A 95 -4.15 -3.70 18.67
N SER A 96 -4.59 -2.46 18.81
CA SER A 96 -4.35 -1.67 20.02
C SER A 96 -5.10 -2.15 21.27
N GLY A 97 -5.99 -3.12 21.13
CA GLY A 97 -6.87 -3.59 22.19
C GLY A 97 -8.01 -2.62 22.56
N GLN A 98 -8.21 -1.59 21.75
CA GLN A 98 -9.32 -0.62 21.96
C GLN A 98 -10.63 -1.06 21.31
N ALA A 99 -10.59 -2.09 20.48
CA ALA A 99 -11.78 -2.62 19.83
C ALA A 99 -12.70 -3.30 20.87
N GLU A 100 -13.95 -2.85 20.93
CA GLU A 100 -14.95 -3.37 21.87
C GLU A 100 -15.44 -4.78 21.51
N ARG A 101 -15.23 -5.21 20.27
CA ARG A 101 -15.65 -6.52 19.75
C ARG A 101 -14.71 -7.03 18.66
N ILE A 102 -14.81 -8.31 18.36
CA ILE A 102 -14.15 -8.91 17.20
C ILE A 102 -14.84 -8.38 15.93
N PRO A 103 -14.07 -7.97 14.89
CA PRO A 103 -14.64 -7.55 13.62
C PRO A 103 -15.40 -8.67 12.93
N THR A 104 -16.42 -8.32 12.14
CA THR A 104 -17.08 -9.26 11.25
C THR A 104 -16.18 -9.59 10.06
N GLU A 105 -16.49 -10.68 9.35
CA GLU A 105 -15.78 -11.04 8.11
C GLU A 105 -15.83 -9.92 7.08
N GLU A 106 -16.98 -9.25 6.91
CA GLU A 106 -17.14 -8.13 5.98
C GLU A 106 -16.24 -6.93 6.36
N GLU A 107 -16.17 -6.59 7.64
CA GLU A 107 -15.29 -5.52 8.14
C GLU A 107 -13.82 -5.86 7.94
N TYR A 108 -13.43 -7.12 8.17
CA TYR A 108 -12.08 -7.60 7.91
C TYR A 108 -11.73 -7.51 6.42
N LEU A 109 -12.60 -8.00 5.53
CA LEU A 109 -12.38 -7.93 4.10
C LEU A 109 -12.29 -6.48 3.60
N GLN A 110 -13.11 -5.57 4.16
CA GLN A 110 -13.05 -4.15 3.84
C GLN A 110 -11.72 -3.52 4.31
N MET A 111 -11.23 -3.90 5.48
CA MET A 111 -9.92 -3.46 5.96
C MET A 111 -8.81 -3.96 5.04
N CYS A 112 -8.81 -5.24 4.64
CA CYS A 112 -7.85 -5.81 3.69
C CYS A 112 -7.90 -5.10 2.34
N ALA A 113 -9.10 -4.78 1.81
CA ALA A 113 -9.27 -4.04 0.57
C ALA A 113 -8.67 -2.63 0.68
N ASN A 114 -8.87 -1.96 1.81
CA ASN A 114 -8.34 -0.64 2.05
C ASN A 114 -6.82 -0.66 2.28
N LYS A 115 -6.30 -1.51 3.18
CA LYS A 115 -4.87 -1.56 3.56
C LYS A 115 -4.01 -2.09 2.41
N SER A 116 -4.28 -3.29 1.92
CA SER A 116 -3.43 -4.00 0.96
C SER A 116 -3.97 -3.96 -0.47
N GLY A 117 -5.30 -4.04 -0.64
CA GLY A 117 -5.95 -3.96 -1.94
C GLY A 117 -5.70 -2.65 -2.66
N SER A 118 -5.69 -1.53 -1.94
CA SER A 118 -5.44 -0.21 -2.51
C SER A 118 -4.05 -0.09 -3.17
N LEU A 119 -3.02 -0.72 -2.61
CA LEU A 119 -1.66 -0.69 -3.18
C LEU A 119 -1.58 -1.43 -4.52
N ALA A 120 -2.18 -2.62 -4.59
CA ALA A 120 -2.27 -3.38 -5.84
C ALA A 120 -3.18 -2.68 -6.87
N CYS A 121 -4.24 -2.01 -6.42
CA CYS A 121 -5.10 -1.17 -7.24
C CYS A 121 -4.33 0.01 -7.88
N ILE A 122 -3.45 0.70 -7.12
CA ILE A 122 -2.57 1.75 -7.66
C ILE A 122 -1.74 1.19 -8.83
N ALA A 123 -1.06 0.07 -8.62
CA ALA A 123 -0.20 -0.53 -9.63
C ALA A 123 -0.98 -0.88 -10.91
N ALA A 124 -2.15 -1.51 -10.76
CA ALA A 124 -3.00 -1.93 -11.86
C ALA A 124 -3.60 -0.74 -12.63
N LYS A 125 -4.17 0.26 -11.91
CA LYS A 125 -4.76 1.46 -12.54
C LYS A 125 -3.72 2.32 -13.24
N LEU A 126 -2.55 2.55 -12.63
CA LEU A 126 -1.47 3.31 -13.25
C LEU A 126 -0.94 2.59 -14.49
N GLY A 127 -0.73 1.28 -14.42
CA GLY A 127 -0.30 0.49 -15.57
C GLY A 127 -1.28 0.59 -16.74
N ALA A 128 -2.58 0.45 -16.48
CA ALA A 128 -3.64 0.60 -17.47
C ALA A 128 -3.69 2.02 -18.05
N HIS A 129 -3.68 3.04 -17.18
CA HIS A 129 -3.75 4.43 -17.58
C HIS A 129 -2.58 4.85 -18.48
N ILE A 130 -1.35 4.57 -18.05
CA ILE A 130 -0.13 4.90 -18.80
C ILE A 130 -0.02 4.08 -20.07
N GLY A 131 -0.56 2.85 -20.06
CA GLY A 131 -0.68 1.99 -21.24
C GLY A 131 -1.71 2.43 -22.27
N GLY A 132 -2.47 3.51 -22.01
CA GLY A 132 -3.50 4.04 -22.89
C GLY A 132 -4.84 3.30 -22.80
N GLY A 133 -5.12 2.64 -21.69
CA GLY A 133 -6.40 1.99 -21.42
C GLY A 133 -7.56 2.97 -21.33
N THR A 134 -8.76 2.52 -21.73
CA THR A 134 -10.00 3.27 -21.52
C THR A 134 -10.36 3.31 -20.02
N GLU A 135 -11.24 4.24 -19.61
CA GLU A 135 -11.72 4.30 -18.21
C GLU A 135 -12.26 2.95 -17.72
N SER A 136 -13.04 2.27 -18.55
CA SER A 136 -13.57 0.93 -18.19
C SER A 136 -12.46 -0.11 -17.96
N GLN A 137 -11.38 -0.06 -18.75
CA GLN A 137 -10.23 -0.95 -18.57
C GLN A 137 -9.43 -0.58 -17.33
N ILE A 138 -9.24 0.70 -17.05
CA ILE A 138 -8.55 1.19 -15.83
C ILE A 138 -9.32 0.73 -14.60
N GLU A 139 -10.65 0.91 -14.57
CA GLU A 139 -11.47 0.47 -13.45
C GLU A 139 -11.49 -1.05 -13.29
N ALA A 140 -11.64 -1.80 -14.38
CA ALA A 140 -11.66 -3.27 -14.35
C ALA A 140 -10.33 -3.84 -13.82
N LEU A 141 -9.18 -3.32 -14.29
CA LEU A 141 -7.87 -3.72 -13.80
C LEU A 141 -7.62 -3.26 -12.36
N GLY A 142 -8.13 -2.09 -11.97
CA GLY A 142 -8.09 -1.62 -10.59
C GLY A 142 -8.83 -2.57 -9.64
N ASN A 143 -10.04 -2.98 -9.98
CA ASN A 143 -10.83 -3.92 -9.19
C ASN A 143 -10.16 -5.30 -9.10
N PHE A 144 -9.58 -5.77 -10.19
CA PHE A 144 -8.77 -6.98 -10.18
C PHE A 144 -7.56 -6.86 -9.24
N GLY A 145 -6.81 -5.76 -9.34
CA GLY A 145 -5.67 -5.49 -8.46
C GLY A 145 -6.09 -5.44 -6.99
N GLU A 146 -7.19 -4.75 -6.65
CA GLU A 146 -7.73 -4.70 -5.30
C GLU A 146 -8.03 -6.11 -4.76
N THR A 147 -8.71 -6.94 -5.57
CA THR A 147 -9.01 -8.34 -5.19
C THR A 147 -7.74 -9.16 -4.95
N VAL A 148 -6.73 -9.02 -5.80
CA VAL A 148 -5.42 -9.68 -5.60
C VAL A 148 -4.78 -9.25 -4.28
N GLY A 149 -4.82 -7.96 -3.96
CA GLY A 149 -4.28 -7.43 -2.70
C GLY A 149 -5.02 -7.96 -1.47
N VAL A 150 -6.34 -8.13 -1.54
CA VAL A 150 -7.14 -8.76 -0.48
C VAL A 150 -6.71 -10.22 -0.27
N VAL A 151 -6.62 -11.00 -1.34
CA VAL A 151 -6.18 -12.40 -1.27
C VAL A 151 -4.77 -12.52 -0.69
N PHE A 152 -3.88 -11.62 -1.07
CA PHE A 152 -2.51 -11.57 -0.54
C PHE A 152 -2.52 -11.33 0.97
N GLN A 153 -3.28 -10.36 1.46
CA GLN A 153 -3.38 -10.06 2.89
C GLN A 153 -3.94 -11.25 3.69
N ILE A 154 -5.02 -11.87 3.21
CA ILE A 154 -5.59 -13.05 3.86
C ILE A 154 -4.56 -14.18 3.95
N GLN A 155 -3.80 -14.42 2.88
CA GLN A 155 -2.77 -15.45 2.87
C GLN A 155 -1.64 -15.14 3.87
N ASP A 156 -1.24 -13.89 3.97
CA ASP A 156 -0.21 -13.45 4.91
C ASP A 156 -0.66 -13.64 6.36
N ASP A 157 -1.88 -13.26 6.68
CA ASP A 157 -2.47 -13.43 8.02
C ASP A 157 -2.58 -14.92 8.41
N ILE A 158 -2.99 -15.79 7.48
CA ILE A 158 -3.03 -17.25 7.71
C ILE A 158 -1.63 -17.80 8.00
N LEU A 159 -0.61 -17.37 7.27
CA LEU A 159 0.77 -17.80 7.50
C LEU A 159 1.25 -17.34 8.88
N ASN A 160 1.00 -16.11 9.27
CA ASN A 160 1.37 -15.58 10.58
C ASN A 160 0.73 -16.37 11.74
N ILE A 161 -0.53 -16.79 11.59
CA ILE A 161 -1.20 -17.63 12.59
C ILE A 161 -0.57 -19.03 12.64
N SER A 162 -0.25 -19.61 11.49
CA SER A 162 0.29 -20.98 11.41
C SER A 162 1.74 -21.08 11.94
N GLU A 163 2.57 -20.06 11.71
CA GLU A 163 3.93 -19.99 12.24
C GLU A 163 3.95 -19.86 13.77
N ASN A 164 3.03 -19.08 14.34
CA ASN A 164 2.88 -18.94 15.80
C ASN A 164 2.37 -20.18 16.53
N GLN A 165 1.82 -21.17 15.81
CA GLN A 165 1.40 -22.46 16.39
C GLN A 165 2.52 -23.50 16.41
N SER A 166 3.70 -23.18 15.88
CA SER A 166 4.84 -24.10 15.75
C SER A 166 5.90 -23.95 16.86
N ILE A 167 5.58 -23.21 17.95
CA ILE A 167 6.45 -23.01 19.12
C ILE A 167 5.96 -23.84 20.31
#